data_655e334e92d0bbc1274ca37533c5c0bc
#
_entry.id   655e334e92d0bbc1274ca37533c5c0bc
#
_cell.length_a   1.000
_cell.length_b   1.000
_cell.length_c   1.000
_cell.angle_alpha   90.00
_cell.angle_beta   90.00
_cell.angle_gamma   90.00
#
_symmetry.space_group_name_H-M   'P 1'
#
loop_
_entity.id
_entity.type
_entity.pdbx_description
1 polymer ?
#
loop_
_entity_poly.entity_id
_entity_poly.type
_entity_poly.pdbx_seq_one_letter_code
_entity_poly.pdbx_strand_id
1 'polypeptide(L)'
;MRVVPVITFVTACWLLLFFLVRAGKLVNYISKPVLGGFISGIGCTIILMQVAKLFGGTAGTGEVFELVSHIISQLGSFNLLSLIMGVGTIAVVLISKKISKKFPMSVIMMLVGALSTAVFHVDRYGVKLLPKVEPGLPKFKMLDFSVLSEHPAQIITLGLTVALVIVSSTLLTAVSYTHLRAHETLA
;
A
#
# COMPACT_ATOMS: atom_id res chain seq x y z
N MET A 1 14.95 6.10 12.80
CA MET A 1 15.07 6.20 11.33
C MET A 1 16.41 5.71 10.75
N ARG A 2 17.33 5.12 11.55
CA ARG A 2 18.61 4.56 11.06
C ARG A 2 18.47 3.14 10.49
N VAL A 3 17.43 2.43 10.92
CA VAL A 3 17.20 1.00 10.59
C VAL A 3 16.70 0.79 9.15
N VAL A 4 15.87 1.70 8.64
CA VAL A 4 15.22 1.55 7.31
C VAL A 4 16.23 1.42 6.16
N PRO A 5 17.28 2.28 6.03
CA PRO A 5 18.26 2.12 4.96
C PRO A 5 19.00 0.78 4.99
N VAL A 6 19.29 0.28 6.21
CA VAL A 6 19.99 -1.01 6.39
C VAL A 6 19.09 -2.18 5.98
N ILE A 7 17.81 -2.16 6.40
CA ILE A 7 16.83 -3.19 5.95
C ILE A 7 16.68 -3.15 4.44
N THR A 8 16.58 -1.96 3.83
CA THR A 8 16.48 -1.83 2.38
C THR A 8 17.70 -2.43 1.68
N PHE A 9 18.90 -2.17 2.19
CA PHE A 9 20.13 -2.76 1.65
C PHE A 9 20.14 -4.29 1.76
N VAL A 10 19.79 -4.83 2.93
CA VAL A 10 19.70 -6.29 3.14
C VAL A 10 18.63 -6.90 2.23
N THR A 11 17.48 -6.24 2.07
CA THR A 11 16.44 -6.64 1.12
C THR A 11 16.96 -6.69 -0.30
N ALA A 12 17.73 -5.68 -0.72
CA ALA A 12 18.35 -5.64 -2.06
C ALA A 12 19.34 -6.81 -2.26
N CYS A 13 20.14 -7.14 -1.25
CA CYS A 13 21.02 -8.31 -1.28
C CYS A 13 20.22 -9.62 -1.44
N TRP A 14 19.10 -9.79 -0.73
CA TRP A 14 18.22 -10.95 -0.90
C TRP A 14 17.59 -11.01 -2.29
N LEU A 15 17.14 -9.89 -2.83
CA LEU A 15 16.58 -9.83 -4.19
C LEU A 15 17.64 -10.20 -5.25
N LEU A 16 18.87 -9.75 -5.05
CA LEU A 16 20.00 -10.09 -5.92
C LEU A 16 20.31 -11.60 -5.85
N LEU A 17 20.28 -12.17 -4.63
CA LEU A 17 20.44 -13.61 -4.45
C LEU A 17 19.32 -14.40 -5.17
N PHE A 18 18.06 -13.97 -5.03
CA PHE A 18 16.92 -14.60 -5.72
C PHE A 18 17.05 -14.50 -7.25
N PHE A 19 17.60 -13.40 -7.75
CA PHE A 19 17.90 -13.25 -9.17
C PHE A 19 18.96 -14.26 -9.63
N LEU A 20 20.08 -14.40 -8.89
CA LEU A 20 21.16 -15.34 -9.21
C LEU A 20 20.69 -16.80 -9.21
N VAL A 21 19.86 -17.17 -8.25
CA VAL A 21 19.25 -18.53 -8.14
C VAL A 21 18.11 -18.73 -9.15
N ARG A 22 17.76 -17.70 -9.94
CA ARG A 22 16.64 -17.71 -10.88
C ARG A 22 15.31 -18.09 -10.22
N ALA A 23 15.05 -17.55 -9.03
CA ALA A 23 13.85 -17.82 -8.24
C ALA A 23 12.55 -17.49 -8.99
N GLY A 24 12.60 -16.66 -10.03
CA GLY A 24 11.47 -16.40 -10.93
C GLY A 24 10.85 -17.65 -11.55
N LYS A 25 11.63 -18.74 -11.69
CA LYS A 25 11.09 -20.02 -12.20
C LYS A 25 10.11 -20.69 -11.23
N LEU A 26 10.15 -20.36 -9.94
CA LEU A 26 9.22 -20.87 -8.93
C LEU A 26 7.76 -20.48 -9.21
N VAL A 27 7.55 -19.38 -9.93
CA VAL A 27 6.21 -18.95 -10.37
C VAL A 27 5.47 -20.01 -11.18
N ASN A 28 6.19 -20.79 -11.96
CA ASN A 28 5.58 -21.84 -12.78
C ASN A 28 4.92 -22.94 -11.95
N TYR A 29 5.26 -23.04 -10.67
CA TYR A 29 4.67 -24.01 -9.72
C TYR A 29 3.48 -23.44 -8.94
N ILE A 30 3.23 -22.11 -9.02
CA ILE A 30 2.11 -21.49 -8.33
C ILE A 30 0.85 -21.66 -9.18
N SER A 31 -0.15 -22.31 -8.61
CA SER A 31 -1.42 -22.50 -9.32
C SER A 31 -2.21 -21.20 -9.41
N LYS A 32 -2.96 -21.01 -10.49
CA LYS A 32 -3.81 -19.84 -10.73
C LYS A 32 -4.78 -19.51 -9.58
N PRO A 33 -5.46 -20.49 -8.96
CA PRO A 33 -6.35 -20.23 -7.82
C PRO A 33 -5.62 -19.65 -6.61
N VAL A 34 -4.41 -20.15 -6.31
CA VAL A 34 -3.58 -19.64 -5.22
C VAL A 34 -3.20 -18.17 -5.47
N LEU A 35 -2.85 -17.87 -6.72
CA LEU A 35 -2.55 -16.52 -7.16
C LEU A 35 -3.75 -15.57 -6.96
N GLY A 36 -4.91 -15.99 -7.45
CA GLY A 36 -6.15 -15.20 -7.33
C GLY A 36 -6.53 -14.97 -5.87
N GLY A 37 -6.42 -16.00 -5.03
CA GLY A 37 -6.67 -15.89 -3.59
C GLY A 37 -5.72 -14.91 -2.89
N PHE A 38 -4.44 -14.94 -3.20
CA PHE A 38 -3.44 -14.05 -2.64
C PHE A 38 -3.72 -12.57 -3.01
N ILE A 39 -3.97 -12.28 -4.30
CA ILE A 39 -4.29 -10.91 -4.75
C ILE A 39 -5.58 -10.40 -4.09
N SER A 40 -6.61 -11.24 -4.03
CA SER A 40 -7.88 -10.90 -3.39
C SER A 40 -7.71 -10.66 -1.88
N GLY A 41 -6.90 -11.47 -1.21
CA GLY A 41 -6.58 -11.33 0.20
C GLY A 41 -5.87 -10.01 0.51
N ILE A 42 -4.83 -9.67 -0.28
CA ILE A 42 -4.15 -8.38 -0.14
C ILE A 42 -5.12 -7.22 -0.40
N GLY A 43 -5.93 -7.31 -1.46
CA GLY A 43 -6.92 -6.27 -1.77
C GLY A 43 -7.91 -6.07 -0.62
N CYS A 44 -8.42 -7.13 -0.05
CA CYS A 44 -9.31 -7.10 1.11
C CYS A 44 -8.64 -6.46 2.33
N THR A 45 -7.41 -6.86 2.64
CA THR A 45 -6.63 -6.29 3.75
C THR A 45 -6.41 -4.79 3.56
N ILE A 46 -6.04 -4.34 2.36
CA ILE A 46 -5.87 -2.90 2.06
C ILE A 46 -7.18 -2.15 2.26
N ILE A 47 -8.32 -2.70 1.81
CA ILE A 47 -9.64 -2.09 2.02
C ILE A 47 -9.92 -1.95 3.51
N LEU A 48 -9.75 -3.00 4.29
CA LEU A 48 -9.97 -2.97 5.75
C LEU A 48 -9.08 -1.94 6.44
N MET A 49 -7.81 -1.83 6.06
CA MET A 49 -6.90 -0.82 6.60
C MET A 49 -7.35 0.63 6.33
N GLN A 50 -8.08 0.86 5.23
CA GLN A 50 -8.54 2.20 4.86
C GLN A 50 -9.93 2.54 5.38
N VAL A 51 -10.75 1.53 5.73
CA VAL A 51 -12.14 1.76 6.20
C VAL A 51 -12.19 2.68 7.42
N ALA A 52 -11.30 2.49 8.40
CA ALA A 52 -11.24 3.34 9.58
C ALA A 52 -11.00 4.83 9.24
N LYS A 53 -10.25 5.11 8.18
CA LYS A 53 -10.00 6.49 7.71
C LYS A 53 -11.25 7.17 7.17
N LEU A 54 -12.19 6.42 6.59
CA LEU A 54 -13.46 6.99 6.11
C LEU A 54 -14.26 7.61 7.25
N PHE A 55 -14.12 7.05 8.45
CA PHE A 55 -14.80 7.58 9.66
C PHE A 55 -13.98 8.67 10.38
N GLY A 56 -12.85 9.08 9.84
CA GLY A 56 -11.94 10.03 10.50
C GLY A 56 -10.99 9.38 11.51
N GLY A 57 -10.95 8.05 11.58
CA GLY A 57 -10.02 7.27 12.39
C GLY A 57 -8.59 7.25 11.83
N THR A 58 -7.75 6.45 12.45
CA THR A 58 -6.40 6.13 11.97
C THR A 58 -6.41 4.84 11.16
N ALA A 59 -5.43 4.67 10.26
CA ALA A 59 -5.27 3.40 9.57
C ALA A 59 -5.03 2.27 10.58
N GLY A 60 -5.73 1.16 10.41
CA GLY A 60 -5.43 -0.06 11.15
C GLY A 60 -4.11 -0.68 10.69
N THR A 61 -3.48 -1.43 11.57
CA THR A 61 -2.29 -2.26 11.30
C THR A 61 -2.51 -3.63 11.91
N GLY A 62 -1.84 -4.64 11.37
CA GLY A 62 -1.93 -6.01 11.90
C GLY A 62 -2.77 -6.95 11.05
N GLU A 63 -3.22 -8.04 11.66
CA GLU A 63 -3.99 -9.09 11.00
C GLU A 63 -5.47 -8.70 10.80
N VAL A 64 -6.20 -9.47 9.99
CA VAL A 64 -7.60 -9.18 9.64
C VAL A 64 -8.50 -9.00 10.86
N PHE A 65 -8.34 -9.84 11.89
CA PHE A 65 -9.12 -9.74 13.13
C PHE A 65 -8.79 -8.46 13.92
N GLU A 66 -7.52 -8.08 13.97
CA GLU A 66 -7.07 -6.84 14.60
C GLU A 66 -7.62 -5.62 13.85
N LEU A 67 -7.62 -5.67 12.50
CA LEU A 67 -8.19 -4.62 11.67
C LEU A 67 -9.70 -4.45 11.89
N VAL A 68 -10.45 -5.56 12.00
CA VAL A 68 -11.89 -5.50 12.30
C VAL A 68 -12.12 -4.92 13.69
N SER A 69 -11.39 -5.40 14.70
CA SER A 69 -11.45 -4.85 16.06
C SER A 69 -11.12 -3.37 16.10
N HIS A 70 -10.08 -2.95 15.35
CA HIS A 70 -9.69 -1.55 15.21
C HIS A 70 -10.80 -0.70 14.58
N ILE A 71 -11.44 -1.17 13.51
CA ILE A 71 -12.57 -0.49 12.89
C ILE A 71 -13.69 -0.29 13.90
N ILE A 72 -14.07 -1.34 14.64
CA ILE A 72 -15.12 -1.28 15.65
C ILE A 72 -14.78 -0.26 16.74
N SER A 73 -13.55 -0.25 17.23
CA SER A 73 -13.09 0.71 18.24
C SER A 73 -13.12 2.16 17.76
N GLN A 74 -12.90 2.39 16.45
CA GLN A 74 -12.90 3.73 15.84
C GLN A 74 -14.31 4.24 15.52
N LEU A 75 -15.34 3.39 15.54
CA LEU A 75 -16.73 3.82 15.32
C LEU A 75 -17.20 4.84 16.38
N GLY A 76 -16.61 4.82 17.58
CA GLY A 76 -16.87 5.82 18.62
C GLY A 76 -16.31 7.22 18.33
N SER A 77 -15.33 7.34 17.44
CA SER A 77 -14.70 8.60 17.03
C SER A 77 -15.18 9.09 15.64
N PHE A 78 -16.44 8.86 15.34
CA PHE A 78 -17.06 9.13 14.06
C PHE A 78 -17.04 10.61 13.69
N ASN A 79 -16.46 10.95 12.53
CA ASN A 79 -16.52 12.28 11.96
C ASN A 79 -17.32 12.27 10.66
N LEU A 80 -18.52 12.88 10.72
CA LEU A 80 -19.45 12.90 9.58
C LEU A 80 -18.86 13.59 8.35
N LEU A 81 -18.06 14.67 8.54
CA LEU A 81 -17.43 15.37 7.43
C LEU A 81 -16.39 14.49 6.72
N SER A 82 -15.58 13.74 7.48
CA SER A 82 -14.63 12.77 6.92
C SER A 82 -15.34 11.71 6.10
N LEU A 83 -16.49 11.20 6.59
CA LEU A 83 -17.28 10.21 5.87
C LEU A 83 -17.84 10.78 4.56
N ILE A 84 -18.44 11.97 4.60
CA ILE A 84 -19.00 12.62 3.40
C ILE A 84 -17.88 12.85 2.36
N MET A 85 -16.74 13.37 2.77
CA MET A 85 -15.59 13.58 1.87
C MET A 85 -15.06 12.25 1.30
N GLY A 86 -14.91 11.22 2.13
CA GLY A 86 -14.40 9.92 1.72
C GLY A 86 -15.35 9.20 0.77
N VAL A 87 -16.62 9.05 1.14
CA VAL A 87 -17.65 8.40 0.30
C VAL A 87 -17.90 9.21 -0.97
N GLY A 88 -17.95 10.54 -0.86
CA GLY A 88 -18.07 11.43 -2.02
C GLY A 88 -16.93 11.25 -3.02
N THR A 89 -15.70 11.17 -2.52
CA THR A 89 -14.52 10.91 -3.37
C THR A 89 -14.63 9.56 -4.08
N ILE A 90 -15.00 8.49 -3.36
CA ILE A 90 -15.19 7.15 -3.93
C ILE A 90 -16.28 7.18 -5.01
N ALA A 91 -17.42 7.79 -4.72
CA ALA A 91 -18.54 7.89 -5.67
C ALA A 91 -18.11 8.64 -6.95
N VAL A 92 -17.47 9.79 -6.82
CA VAL A 92 -16.99 10.58 -7.98
C VAL A 92 -15.99 9.77 -8.81
N VAL A 93 -15.02 9.10 -8.19
CA VAL A 93 -14.03 8.29 -8.91
C VAL A 93 -14.68 7.11 -9.63
N LEU A 94 -15.64 6.43 -9.01
CA LEU A 94 -16.34 5.30 -9.64
C LEU A 94 -17.23 5.74 -10.80
N ILE A 95 -17.99 6.82 -10.64
CA ILE A 95 -18.84 7.39 -11.69
C ILE A 95 -17.99 7.86 -12.86
N SER A 96 -16.88 8.55 -12.58
CA SER A 96 -15.99 9.07 -13.61
C SER A 96 -15.36 7.96 -14.47
N LYS A 97 -15.01 6.82 -13.86
CA LYS A 97 -14.52 5.65 -14.62
C LYS A 97 -15.54 5.10 -15.61
N LYS A 98 -16.83 5.26 -15.30
CA LYS A 98 -17.92 4.84 -16.19
C LYS A 98 -18.12 5.82 -17.36
N ILE A 99 -17.86 7.11 -17.15
CA ILE A 99 -18.07 8.18 -18.14
C ILE A 99 -16.83 8.34 -19.02
N SER A 100 -15.63 8.40 -18.44
CA SER A 100 -14.38 8.60 -19.19
C SER A 100 -13.21 7.90 -18.52
N LYS A 101 -12.61 6.94 -19.26
CA LYS A 101 -11.42 6.21 -18.81
C LYS A 101 -10.12 7.01 -18.99
N LYS A 102 -10.17 8.16 -19.69
CA LYS A 102 -8.96 8.93 -20.05
C LYS A 102 -8.48 9.87 -18.94
N PHE A 103 -9.38 10.31 -18.05
CA PHE A 103 -9.04 11.28 -17.02
C PHE A 103 -8.56 10.61 -15.73
N PRO A 104 -7.40 11.02 -15.16
CA PRO A 104 -6.89 10.50 -13.89
C PRO A 104 -7.67 11.13 -12.71
N MET A 105 -8.94 10.76 -12.57
CA MET A 105 -9.87 11.35 -11.59
C MET A 105 -9.37 11.24 -10.15
N SER A 106 -8.60 10.20 -9.84
CA SER A 106 -7.98 10.06 -8.51
C SER A 106 -7.02 11.21 -8.19
N VAL A 107 -6.26 11.67 -9.18
CA VAL A 107 -5.33 12.82 -9.01
C VAL A 107 -6.14 14.11 -8.84
N ILE A 108 -7.20 14.30 -9.62
CA ILE A 108 -8.06 15.47 -9.52
C ILE A 108 -8.71 15.53 -8.13
N MET A 109 -9.24 14.41 -7.64
CA MET A 109 -9.85 14.35 -6.31
C MET A 109 -8.83 14.59 -5.18
N MET A 110 -7.57 14.18 -5.37
CA MET A 110 -6.50 14.51 -4.43
C MET A 110 -6.24 16.03 -4.39
N LEU A 111 -6.20 16.70 -5.54
CA LEU A 111 -6.07 18.16 -5.62
C LEU A 111 -7.26 18.89 -5.02
N VAL A 112 -8.48 18.41 -5.29
CA VAL A 112 -9.72 18.94 -4.69
C VAL A 112 -9.69 18.80 -3.17
N GLY A 113 -9.24 17.66 -2.65
CA GLY A 113 -9.06 17.43 -1.21
C GLY A 113 -8.05 18.39 -0.59
N ALA A 114 -6.90 18.58 -1.25
CA ALA A 114 -5.89 19.54 -0.79
C ALA A 114 -6.41 20.99 -0.82
N LEU A 115 -7.11 21.36 -1.88
CA LEU A 115 -7.70 22.70 -2.02
C LEU A 115 -8.81 22.93 -0.99
N SER A 116 -9.66 21.96 -0.74
CA SER A 116 -10.71 22.06 0.29
C SER A 116 -10.11 22.25 1.68
N THR A 117 -8.98 21.61 1.97
CA THR A 117 -8.24 21.83 3.22
C THR A 117 -7.69 23.25 3.32
N ALA A 118 -7.13 23.78 2.23
CA ALA A 118 -6.55 25.12 2.20
C ALA A 118 -7.60 26.22 2.31
N VAL A 119 -8.78 26.03 1.69
CA VAL A 119 -9.84 27.06 1.65
C VAL A 119 -10.78 26.97 2.85
N PHE A 120 -11.26 25.76 3.16
CA PHE A 120 -12.29 25.55 4.20
C PHE A 120 -11.72 25.18 5.56
N HIS A 121 -10.39 25.00 5.67
CA HIS A 121 -9.72 24.60 6.93
C HIS A 121 -10.45 23.44 7.60
N VAL A 122 -10.66 22.35 6.84
CA VAL A 122 -11.45 21.17 7.28
C VAL A 122 -10.83 20.46 8.50
N ASP A 123 -9.57 20.74 8.80
CA ASP A 123 -8.87 20.34 10.02
C ASP A 123 -9.58 20.85 11.30
N ARG A 124 -10.14 22.04 11.26
CA ARG A 124 -10.90 22.64 12.38
C ARG A 124 -12.18 21.88 12.70
N TYR A 125 -12.71 21.13 11.74
CA TYR A 125 -13.91 20.29 11.88
C TYR A 125 -13.58 18.84 12.25
N GLY A 126 -12.34 18.57 12.70
CA GLY A 126 -11.91 17.26 13.17
C GLY A 126 -11.50 16.28 12.07
N VAL A 127 -11.37 16.72 10.81
CA VAL A 127 -10.83 15.89 9.75
C VAL A 127 -9.32 15.75 9.95
N LYS A 128 -8.84 14.50 10.07
CA LYS A 128 -7.42 14.22 10.23
C LYS A 128 -6.69 14.43 8.89
N LEU A 129 -5.72 15.33 8.92
CA LEU A 129 -4.85 15.58 7.79
C LEU A 129 -3.63 14.65 7.78
N LEU A 130 -3.03 14.49 6.61
CA LEU A 130 -1.70 13.87 6.51
C LEU A 130 -0.67 14.70 7.29
N PRO A 131 0.27 14.06 7.97
CA PRO A 131 1.34 14.78 8.67
C PRO A 131 2.13 15.62 7.66
N LYS A 132 2.58 16.79 8.12
CA LYS A 132 3.42 17.68 7.29
C LYS A 132 4.66 16.91 6.85
N VAL A 133 4.83 16.81 5.54
CA VAL A 133 6.07 16.29 4.94
C VAL A 133 7.01 17.47 4.74
N GLU A 134 8.23 17.37 5.25
CA GLU A 134 9.26 18.39 5.00
C GLU A 134 9.51 18.50 3.49
N PRO A 135 9.36 19.71 2.92
CA PRO A 135 9.66 19.91 1.50
C PRO A 135 11.16 19.76 1.25
N GLY A 136 11.52 19.08 0.19
CA GLY A 136 12.91 18.92 -0.24
C GLY A 136 13.21 17.54 -0.80
N LEU A 137 14.40 17.42 -1.35
CA LEU A 137 14.93 16.12 -1.79
C LEU A 137 15.24 15.25 -0.57
N PRO A 138 15.04 13.93 -0.68
CA PRO A 138 15.43 13.00 0.37
C PRO A 138 16.89 13.19 0.74
N LYS A 139 17.16 13.44 2.03
CA LYS A 139 18.54 13.56 2.52
C LYS A 139 19.23 12.21 2.33
N PHE A 140 20.34 12.22 1.62
CA PHE A 140 21.17 11.03 1.47
C PHE A 140 21.73 10.66 2.86
N LYS A 141 21.28 9.54 3.40
CA LYS A 141 21.82 9.01 4.65
C LYS A 141 22.74 7.84 4.34
N MET A 142 23.98 7.93 4.80
CA MET A 142 24.88 6.79 4.72
C MET A 142 24.32 5.62 5.54
N LEU A 143 24.60 4.40 5.07
CA LEU A 143 24.24 3.18 5.78
C LEU A 143 25.04 3.10 7.08
N ASP A 144 24.31 2.99 8.17
CA ASP A 144 24.90 2.79 9.50
C ASP A 144 24.89 1.29 9.81
N PHE A 145 26.00 0.62 9.50
CA PHE A 145 26.12 -0.81 9.70
C PHE A 145 26.22 -1.21 11.20
N SER A 146 26.34 -0.26 12.12
CA SER A 146 26.31 -0.55 13.54
C SER A 146 24.99 -1.21 13.96
N VAL A 147 23.89 -0.79 13.34
CA VAL A 147 22.55 -1.36 13.57
C VAL A 147 22.48 -2.84 13.17
N LEU A 148 23.22 -3.24 12.12
CA LEU A 148 23.29 -4.64 11.68
C LEU A 148 24.06 -5.50 12.71
N SER A 149 25.06 -4.94 13.39
CA SER A 149 25.80 -5.65 14.43
C SER A 149 25.03 -5.76 15.77
N GLU A 150 24.15 -4.81 16.07
CA GLU A 150 23.31 -4.86 17.28
C GLU A 150 22.21 -5.94 17.19
N HIS A 151 21.54 -6.06 16.05
CA HIS A 151 20.41 -6.96 15.86
C HIS A 151 20.46 -7.71 14.51
N PRO A 152 21.50 -8.52 14.24
CA PRO A 152 21.73 -9.10 12.91
C PRO A 152 20.58 -10.04 12.47
N ALA A 153 20.13 -10.91 13.36
CA ALA A 153 19.08 -11.88 13.04
C ALA A 153 17.76 -11.20 12.65
N GLN A 154 17.36 -10.18 13.40
CA GLN A 154 16.12 -9.45 13.13
C GLN A 154 16.17 -8.71 11.80
N ILE A 155 17.26 -8.04 11.48
CA ILE A 155 17.42 -7.27 10.24
C ILE A 155 17.49 -8.20 9.04
N ILE A 156 18.20 -9.32 9.13
CA ILE A 156 18.29 -10.31 8.08
C ILE A 156 16.92 -10.94 7.81
N THR A 157 16.19 -11.32 8.86
CA THR A 157 14.85 -11.92 8.74
C THR A 157 13.84 -10.93 8.17
N LEU A 158 13.83 -9.67 8.65
CA LEU A 158 12.98 -8.62 8.10
C LEU A 158 13.30 -8.35 6.63
N GLY A 159 14.57 -8.26 6.27
CA GLY A 159 15.00 -8.09 4.88
C GLY A 159 14.57 -9.24 3.99
N LEU A 160 14.68 -10.47 4.47
CA LEU A 160 14.21 -11.66 3.76
C LEU A 160 12.69 -11.64 3.58
N THR A 161 11.94 -11.34 4.63
CA THR A 161 10.47 -11.25 4.58
C THR A 161 10.01 -10.22 3.56
N VAL A 162 10.60 -9.02 3.59
CA VAL A 162 10.29 -7.95 2.61
C VAL A 162 10.66 -8.39 1.20
N ALA A 163 11.82 -9.03 1.00
CA ALA A 163 12.23 -9.54 -0.30
C ALA A 163 11.27 -10.60 -0.84
N LEU A 164 10.81 -11.54 0.00
CA LEU A 164 9.82 -12.55 -0.38
C LEU A 164 8.50 -11.92 -0.78
N VAL A 165 8.02 -10.92 -0.04
CA VAL A 165 6.78 -10.19 -0.39
C VAL A 165 6.93 -9.46 -1.72
N ILE A 166 8.06 -8.78 -1.96
CA ILE A 166 8.33 -8.07 -3.23
C ILE A 166 8.37 -9.07 -4.38
N VAL A 167 9.13 -10.16 -4.25
CA VAL A 167 9.22 -11.19 -5.31
C VAL A 167 7.85 -11.79 -5.58
N SER A 168 7.12 -12.20 -4.55
CA SER A 168 5.78 -12.76 -4.70
C SER A 168 4.85 -11.80 -5.43
N SER A 169 4.72 -10.56 -4.98
CA SER A 169 3.83 -9.56 -5.59
C SER A 169 4.23 -9.22 -7.03
N THR A 170 5.54 -9.11 -7.31
CA THR A 170 6.05 -8.81 -8.66
C THR A 170 5.78 -9.98 -9.62
N LEU A 171 6.06 -11.21 -9.19
CA LEU A 171 5.82 -12.41 -9.99
C LEU A 171 4.33 -12.62 -10.26
N LEU A 172 3.49 -12.36 -9.26
CA LEU A 172 2.04 -12.43 -9.37
C LEU A 172 1.51 -11.43 -10.39
N THR A 173 2.01 -10.20 -10.35
CA THR A 173 1.66 -9.16 -11.30
C THR A 173 2.10 -9.54 -12.72
N ALA A 174 3.32 -10.03 -12.88
CA ALA A 174 3.84 -10.46 -14.18
C ALA A 174 3.00 -11.58 -14.81
N VAL A 175 2.61 -12.59 -14.02
CA VAL A 175 1.73 -13.69 -14.50
C VAL A 175 0.35 -13.18 -14.88
N SER A 176 -0.23 -12.27 -14.10
CA SER A 176 -1.54 -11.67 -14.41
C SER A 176 -1.50 -10.93 -15.75
N TYR A 177 -0.46 -10.15 -16.02
CA TYR A 177 -0.32 -9.41 -17.29
C TYR A 177 -0.12 -10.33 -18.50
N THR A 178 0.70 -11.38 -18.37
CA THR A 178 0.93 -12.32 -19.48
C THR A 178 -0.33 -13.10 -19.82
N HIS A 179 -1.16 -13.43 -18.84
CA HIS A 179 -2.42 -14.15 -19.06
C HIS A 179 -3.50 -13.28 -19.72
N LEU A 180 -3.65 -12.02 -19.30
CA LEU A 180 -4.60 -11.09 -19.91
C LEU A 180 -4.25 -10.85 -21.39
N ARG A 181 -2.97 -10.68 -21.69
CA ARG A 181 -2.49 -10.48 -23.06
C ARG A 181 -2.70 -11.72 -23.97
N ALA A 182 -2.55 -12.91 -23.42
CA ALA A 182 -2.82 -14.15 -24.17
C ALA A 182 -4.31 -14.29 -24.54
N HIS A 183 -5.24 -13.81 -23.71
CA HIS A 183 -6.68 -13.80 -24.04
C HIS A 183 -7.05 -12.73 -25.08
N GLU A 184 -6.39 -11.57 -25.06
CA GLU A 184 -6.64 -10.51 -26.06
C GLU A 184 -6.11 -10.89 -27.44
N THR A 185 -5.04 -11.68 -27.54
CA THR A 185 -4.49 -12.13 -28.83
C THR A 185 -5.27 -13.28 -29.45
N LEU A 186 -6.09 -14.00 -28.67
CA LEU A 186 -6.96 -15.09 -29.15
C LEU A 186 -8.37 -14.59 -29.56
N ALA A 187 -8.73 -13.37 -29.20
CA ALA A 187 -10.01 -12.74 -29.55
C ALA A 187 -9.88 -11.84 -30.76
#